data_fe575ba23ecbfa0ad90f2eb59709e614
#
_entry.id   fe575ba23ecbfa0ad90f2eb59709e614
#
_cell.length_a   1.000
_cell.length_b   1.000
_cell.length_c   1.000
_cell.angle_alpha   90.00
_cell.angle_beta   90.00
_cell.angle_gamma   90.00
#
_symmetry.space_group_name_H-M   'P 1'
#
loop_
_entity.id
_entity.type
_entity.pdbx_description
1 polymer ?
#
loop_
_entity_poly.entity_id
_entity_poly.type
_entity_poly.pdbx_seq_one_letter_code
_entity_poly.pdbx_strand_id
1 'polypeptide(L)'
;MDNNFYGNNQQNGWQAPPPNNSYGYYNYGAYVNSDFYKNLQKAKREKKLIKKIGTTCGIGALLYLIFAYSFSFAVAILSKIIKPLQVIFSDLTATHAFDAITSVLSLGLPFLLVYLILRRKKLVKALPYEKPKNIESAKYLTMLSIPVMVFSSIIVNYISAIVQAILGVEFNSNLSATKLSGIGSIIIIIVSMSVVPALMEEFVVRGVVLQPLRKFGDKFAIIVSALFFSMLHGNMLQIPYTFVGGLILGYLAVKTKSLWPPIILHFVNNFYSVIVMIVSDNFSDKAANYTAYGIWVLFAVLGVVGFIGYMKNREETSLYKSESILSTKEKVVAFIKNGPMITAIVAYSVMAIKSIAF
;
A
#
# COMPACT_ATOMS: atom_id res chain seq x y z
N MET A 1 3.52 23.17 -61.17
CA MET A 1 3.50 21.88 -61.81
C MET A 1 3.59 20.88 -60.71
N ASP A 2 2.47 20.33 -60.57
CA ASP A 2 2.04 19.13 -59.84
C ASP A 2 2.29 18.98 -58.30
N ASN A 3 1.20 19.30 -57.65
CA ASN A 3 0.86 18.96 -56.29
C ASN A 3 0.67 17.44 -56.16
N ASN A 4 1.24 16.82 -55.12
CA ASN A 4 0.67 15.62 -54.48
C ASN A 4 1.00 15.60 -52.98
N PHE A 5 0.12 16.20 -52.18
CA PHE A 5 -0.05 15.97 -50.78
C PHE A 5 -1.21 14.97 -50.63
N TYR A 6 -0.95 13.73 -50.30
CA TYR A 6 -1.93 12.84 -49.68
C TYR A 6 -1.26 12.11 -48.51
N GLY A 7 -1.57 12.63 -47.30
CA GLY A 7 -1.27 11.98 -46.06
C GLY A 7 -2.12 10.73 -45.88
N ASN A 8 -1.45 9.62 -45.53
CA ASN A 8 -2.06 8.35 -45.13
C ASN A 8 -2.68 8.50 -43.72
N ASN A 9 -3.96 8.86 -43.67
CA ASN A 9 -4.81 8.66 -42.50
C ASN A 9 -5.47 7.27 -42.66
N GLN A 10 -4.94 6.25 -42.01
CA GLN A 10 -5.67 5.00 -41.75
C GLN A 10 -6.77 5.31 -40.71
N GLN A 11 -7.88 5.84 -41.16
CA GLN A 11 -9.15 5.80 -40.46
C GLN A 11 -9.68 4.37 -40.55
N ASN A 12 -9.86 3.74 -39.39
CA ASN A 12 -10.61 2.49 -39.26
C ASN A 12 -12.01 2.66 -39.90
N GLY A 13 -12.14 2.03 -41.06
CA GLY A 13 -13.21 2.31 -41.97
C GLY A 13 -14.60 1.90 -41.52
N TRP A 14 -15.45 2.87 -41.44
CA TRP A 14 -16.87 2.69 -41.76
C TRP A 14 -16.98 2.54 -43.28
N GLN A 15 -17.03 1.31 -43.77
CA GLN A 15 -17.50 1.08 -45.14
C GLN A 15 -19.01 1.00 -45.09
N ALA A 16 -19.67 1.98 -45.69
CA ALA A 16 -21.11 1.91 -45.96
C ALA A 16 -21.39 0.68 -46.86
N PRO A 17 -22.45 -0.08 -46.60
CA PRO A 17 -22.83 -1.22 -47.43
C PRO A 17 -23.18 -0.73 -48.83
N PRO A 18 -22.87 -1.50 -49.89
CA PRO A 18 -23.21 -1.13 -51.27
C PRO A 18 -24.74 -1.09 -51.43
N PRO A 19 -25.27 -0.17 -52.26
CA PRO A 19 -26.69 -0.09 -52.54
C PRO A 19 -27.15 -1.35 -53.27
N ASN A 20 -27.98 -2.14 -52.64
CA ASN A 20 -28.55 -3.36 -53.24
C ASN A 20 -30.07 -3.20 -53.42
N ASN A 21 -30.52 -3.24 -54.68
CA ASN A 21 -31.92 -3.15 -55.10
C ASN A 21 -32.60 -4.51 -54.99
N SER A 22 -32.65 -5.08 -53.78
CA SER A 22 -33.54 -6.25 -53.55
C SER A 22 -34.18 -6.11 -52.14
N TYR A 23 -35.52 -6.19 -52.09
CA TYR A 23 -36.29 -6.19 -50.89
C TYR A 23 -36.02 -7.46 -50.06
N GLY A 24 -34.92 -7.47 -49.36
CA GLY A 24 -34.60 -8.46 -48.35
C GLY A 24 -34.58 -7.77 -46.97
N TYR A 25 -35.29 -8.35 -46.02
CA TYR A 25 -35.17 -7.94 -44.61
C TYR A 25 -33.70 -8.05 -44.19
N TYR A 26 -32.97 -6.95 -44.24
CA TYR A 26 -31.62 -6.91 -43.70
C TYR A 26 -31.69 -7.06 -42.18
N ASN A 27 -31.22 -8.18 -41.72
CA ASN A 27 -31.01 -8.47 -40.31
C ASN A 27 -29.89 -7.56 -39.80
N TYR A 28 -30.22 -6.34 -39.37
CA TYR A 28 -29.30 -5.32 -38.82
C TYR A 28 -28.45 -5.86 -37.64
N GLY A 29 -28.82 -7.01 -37.07
CA GLY A 29 -28.09 -7.71 -36.02
C GLY A 29 -26.80 -8.42 -36.49
N ALA A 30 -26.62 -8.68 -37.78
CA ALA A 30 -25.49 -9.47 -38.30
C ALA A 30 -24.22 -8.63 -38.59
N TYR A 31 -24.33 -7.33 -38.70
CA TYR A 31 -23.19 -6.41 -38.96
C TYR A 31 -22.65 -5.67 -37.75
N VAL A 32 -23.21 -5.93 -36.59
CA VAL A 32 -22.63 -5.40 -35.36
C VAL A 32 -21.45 -6.30 -35.01
N ASN A 33 -20.24 -5.76 -35.18
CA ASN A 33 -18.96 -6.42 -34.93
C ASN A 33 -19.03 -7.13 -33.55
N SER A 34 -19.27 -8.46 -33.57
CA SER A 34 -19.50 -9.26 -32.35
C SER A 34 -18.36 -9.09 -31.33
N ASP A 35 -17.16 -8.80 -31.80
CA ASP A 35 -16.00 -8.62 -30.97
C ASP A 35 -15.98 -7.24 -30.28
N PHE A 36 -16.49 -6.19 -30.93
CA PHE A 36 -16.67 -4.89 -30.29
C PHE A 36 -17.66 -4.97 -29.11
N TYR A 37 -18.79 -5.63 -29.28
CA TYR A 37 -19.77 -5.81 -28.18
C TYR A 37 -19.24 -6.70 -27.06
N LYS A 38 -18.52 -7.78 -27.40
CA LYS A 38 -17.86 -8.63 -26.41
C LYS A 38 -16.84 -7.83 -25.59
N ASN A 39 -16.03 -7.03 -26.27
CA ASN A 39 -15.03 -6.16 -25.64
C ASN A 39 -15.69 -5.10 -24.75
N LEU A 40 -16.76 -4.45 -25.20
CA LEU A 40 -17.52 -3.48 -24.42
C LEU A 40 -18.12 -4.12 -23.15
N GLN A 41 -18.70 -5.31 -23.28
CA GLN A 41 -19.23 -6.06 -22.14
C GLN A 41 -18.13 -6.49 -21.18
N LYS A 42 -16.96 -6.95 -21.68
CA LYS A 42 -15.78 -7.28 -20.87
C LYS A 42 -15.33 -6.06 -20.07
N ALA A 43 -15.17 -4.90 -20.71
CA ALA A 43 -14.78 -3.65 -20.06
C ALA A 43 -15.77 -3.22 -18.96
N LYS A 44 -17.07 -3.29 -19.24
CA LYS A 44 -18.13 -2.98 -18.24
C LYS A 44 -18.06 -3.92 -17.03
N ARG A 45 -17.87 -5.23 -17.26
CA ARG A 45 -17.72 -6.22 -16.19
C ARG A 45 -16.48 -5.95 -15.35
N GLU A 46 -15.34 -5.67 -15.96
CA GLU A 46 -14.09 -5.34 -15.28
C GLU A 46 -14.24 -4.07 -14.42
N LYS A 47 -14.78 -2.98 -14.97
CA LYS A 47 -15.08 -1.74 -14.22
C LYS A 47 -15.96 -2.02 -12.99
N LYS A 48 -17.02 -2.82 -13.16
CA LYS A 48 -17.91 -3.20 -12.06
C LYS A 48 -17.20 -3.99 -10.96
N LEU A 49 -16.32 -4.92 -11.34
CA LEU A 49 -15.54 -5.71 -10.37
C LEU A 49 -14.52 -4.86 -9.62
N ILE A 50 -13.77 -4.03 -10.32
CA ILE A 50 -12.78 -3.11 -9.72
C ILE A 50 -13.50 -2.14 -8.76
N LYS A 51 -14.62 -1.54 -9.20
CA LYS A 51 -15.44 -0.67 -8.35
C LYS A 51 -15.92 -1.39 -7.08
N LYS A 52 -16.36 -2.66 -7.20
CA LYS A 52 -16.80 -3.47 -6.05
C LYS A 52 -15.65 -3.72 -5.06
N ILE A 53 -14.43 -4.01 -5.55
CA ILE A 53 -13.25 -4.15 -4.69
C ILE A 53 -12.96 -2.81 -4.00
N GLY A 54 -12.89 -1.70 -4.75
CA GLY A 54 -12.67 -0.36 -4.20
C GLY A 54 -13.71 0.02 -3.14
N THR A 55 -15.00 -0.22 -3.41
CA THR A 55 -16.07 0.03 -2.43
C THR A 55 -15.84 -0.75 -1.12
N THR A 56 -15.52 -2.06 -1.23
CA THR A 56 -15.32 -2.90 -0.05
C THR A 56 -14.06 -2.47 0.73
N CYS A 57 -12.97 -2.11 0.04
CA CYS A 57 -11.77 -1.56 0.68
C CYS A 57 -12.01 -0.18 1.33
N GLY A 58 -12.80 0.69 0.67
CA GLY A 58 -13.19 1.99 1.22
C GLY A 58 -14.00 1.86 2.51
N ILE A 59 -14.95 0.90 2.56
CA ILE A 59 -15.67 0.57 3.81
C ILE A 59 -14.69 0.10 4.89
N GLY A 60 -13.74 -0.78 4.55
CA GLY A 60 -12.72 -1.24 5.49
C GLY A 60 -11.88 -0.08 6.06
N ALA A 61 -11.47 0.86 5.22
CA ALA A 61 -10.71 2.04 5.64
C ALA A 61 -11.52 2.97 6.57
N LEU A 62 -12.82 3.17 6.29
CA LEU A 62 -13.70 3.95 7.16
C LEU A 62 -13.95 3.24 8.50
N LEU A 63 -14.19 1.93 8.48
CA LEU A 63 -14.33 1.15 9.71
C LEU A 63 -13.04 1.19 10.55
N TYR A 64 -11.87 1.11 9.91
CA TYR A 64 -10.59 1.29 10.60
C TYR A 64 -10.54 2.62 11.37
N LEU A 65 -10.87 3.73 10.73
CA LEU A 65 -10.94 5.04 11.41
C LEU A 65 -11.92 5.02 12.58
N ILE A 66 -13.14 4.53 12.37
CA ILE A 66 -14.16 4.47 13.40
C ILE A 66 -13.66 3.65 14.59
N PHE A 67 -13.08 2.48 14.37
CA PHE A 67 -12.57 1.62 15.44
C PHE A 67 -11.39 2.29 16.18
N ALA A 68 -10.40 2.84 15.46
CA ALA A 68 -9.24 3.48 16.05
C ALA A 68 -9.64 4.66 16.94
N TYR A 69 -10.49 5.56 16.43
CA TYR A 69 -10.96 6.71 17.21
C TYR A 69 -11.89 6.30 18.38
N SER A 70 -12.75 5.29 18.17
CA SER A 70 -13.64 4.81 19.24
C SER A 70 -12.85 4.19 20.39
N PHE A 71 -11.82 3.41 20.11
CA PHE A 71 -10.94 2.85 21.14
C PHE A 71 -10.20 3.93 21.90
N SER A 72 -9.56 4.87 21.19
CA SER A 72 -8.84 5.98 21.82
C SER A 72 -9.76 6.87 22.67
N PHE A 73 -10.97 7.16 22.19
CA PHE A 73 -11.97 7.94 22.91
C PHE A 73 -12.48 7.20 24.15
N ALA A 74 -12.78 5.90 24.05
CA ALA A 74 -13.20 5.08 25.18
C ALA A 74 -12.13 5.07 26.28
N VAL A 75 -10.87 4.87 25.93
CA VAL A 75 -9.75 4.90 26.90
C VAL A 75 -9.61 6.27 27.52
N ALA A 76 -9.68 7.35 26.74
CA ALA A 76 -9.59 8.71 27.24
C ALA A 76 -10.71 9.06 28.28
N ILE A 77 -11.91 8.53 28.08
CA ILE A 77 -13.01 8.68 29.08
C ILE A 77 -12.78 7.78 30.29
N LEU A 78 -12.50 6.49 30.07
CA LEU A 78 -12.33 5.53 31.18
C LEU A 78 -11.16 5.91 32.09
N SER A 79 -10.05 6.41 31.53
CA SER A 79 -8.91 6.88 32.31
C SER A 79 -9.23 8.09 33.20
N LYS A 80 -10.22 8.93 32.84
CA LYS A 80 -10.69 10.04 33.67
C LYS A 80 -11.59 9.59 34.85
N ILE A 81 -12.31 8.48 34.64
CA ILE A 81 -13.30 7.96 35.63
C ILE A 81 -12.64 6.95 36.57
N ILE A 82 -11.74 6.12 36.03
CA ILE A 82 -11.14 5.00 36.77
C ILE A 82 -9.68 5.35 37.08
N LYS A 83 -9.40 5.84 38.28
CA LYS A 83 -8.05 6.24 38.72
C LYS A 83 -6.93 5.21 38.45
N PRO A 84 -7.10 3.88 38.68
CA PRO A 84 -6.08 2.88 38.30
C PRO A 84 -5.71 2.89 36.83
N LEU A 85 -6.66 3.14 35.92
CA LEU A 85 -6.38 3.24 34.48
C LEU A 85 -5.57 4.50 34.17
N GLN A 86 -5.79 5.61 34.85
CA GLN A 86 -4.99 6.81 34.67
C GLN A 86 -3.51 6.55 34.98
N VAL A 87 -3.24 5.81 36.06
CA VAL A 87 -1.86 5.41 36.44
C VAL A 87 -1.26 4.47 35.40
N ILE A 88 -2.01 3.49 34.93
CA ILE A 88 -1.54 2.54 33.91
C ILE A 88 -1.20 3.29 32.60
N PHE A 89 -2.07 4.18 32.13
CA PHE A 89 -1.84 4.94 30.88
C PHE A 89 -0.86 6.12 31.04
N SER A 90 -0.41 6.43 32.25
CA SER A 90 0.75 7.29 32.46
C SER A 90 2.09 6.55 32.25
N ASP A 91 2.07 5.22 32.28
CA ASP A 91 3.24 4.39 31.93
C ASP A 91 3.34 4.25 30.40
N LEU A 92 4.48 4.63 29.87
CA LEU A 92 4.74 4.61 28.42
C LEU A 92 4.74 3.19 27.87
N THR A 93 5.19 2.20 28.63
CA THR A 93 5.21 0.79 28.23
C THR A 93 3.79 0.24 28.09
N ALA A 94 2.91 0.58 29.05
CA ALA A 94 1.51 0.21 28.98
C ALA A 94 0.79 0.88 27.81
N THR A 95 1.13 2.13 27.52
CA THR A 95 0.61 2.85 26.34
C THR A 95 1.01 2.13 25.04
N HIS A 96 2.28 1.76 24.86
CA HIS A 96 2.71 1.02 23.68
C HIS A 96 2.06 -0.38 23.58
N ALA A 97 1.87 -1.07 24.70
CA ALA A 97 1.16 -2.35 24.71
C ALA A 97 -0.31 -2.17 24.27
N PHE A 98 -0.96 -1.12 24.75
CA PHE A 98 -2.31 -0.77 24.34
C PHE A 98 -2.39 -0.39 22.85
N ASP A 99 -1.45 0.39 22.34
CA ASP A 99 -1.37 0.76 20.92
C ASP A 99 -1.21 -0.48 20.03
N ALA A 100 -0.42 -1.47 20.45
CA ALA A 100 -0.30 -2.73 19.73
C ALA A 100 -1.65 -3.47 19.65
N ILE A 101 -2.36 -3.60 20.78
CA ILE A 101 -3.67 -4.25 20.83
C ILE A 101 -4.69 -3.48 19.99
N THR A 102 -4.72 -2.16 20.12
CA THR A 102 -5.61 -1.28 19.35
C THR A 102 -5.33 -1.40 17.85
N SER A 103 -4.06 -1.44 17.43
CA SER A 103 -3.69 -1.62 16.02
C SER A 103 -4.17 -2.96 15.46
N VAL A 104 -4.01 -4.06 16.22
CA VAL A 104 -4.50 -5.38 15.81
C VAL A 104 -6.03 -5.38 15.67
N LEU A 105 -6.75 -4.79 16.62
CA LEU A 105 -8.21 -4.79 16.60
C LEU A 105 -8.77 -3.83 15.57
N SER A 106 -8.30 -2.57 15.58
CA SER A 106 -8.86 -1.52 14.72
C SER A 106 -8.54 -1.72 13.24
N LEU A 107 -7.34 -2.21 12.89
CA LEU A 107 -6.95 -2.50 11.52
C LEU A 107 -7.33 -3.93 11.13
N GLY A 108 -7.09 -4.91 12.02
CA GLY A 108 -7.28 -6.33 11.73
C GLY A 108 -8.74 -6.72 11.54
N LEU A 109 -9.66 -6.34 12.45
CA LEU A 109 -11.07 -6.75 12.37
C LEU A 109 -11.80 -6.21 11.12
N PRO A 110 -11.74 -4.90 10.78
CA PRO A 110 -12.36 -4.39 9.56
C PRO A 110 -11.84 -5.06 8.30
N PHE A 111 -10.53 -5.27 8.20
CA PHE A 111 -9.96 -5.87 6.99
C PHE A 111 -10.09 -7.39 6.96
N LEU A 112 -10.24 -8.07 8.07
CA LEU A 112 -10.70 -9.46 8.11
C LEU A 112 -12.13 -9.56 7.54
N LEU A 113 -13.02 -8.66 7.91
CA LEU A 113 -14.37 -8.60 7.35
C LEU A 113 -14.31 -8.32 5.84
N VAL A 114 -13.51 -7.36 5.39
CA VAL A 114 -13.28 -7.09 3.96
C VAL A 114 -12.79 -8.35 3.24
N TYR A 115 -11.80 -9.05 3.79
CA TYR A 115 -11.31 -10.31 3.24
C TYR A 115 -12.40 -11.36 3.10
N LEU A 116 -13.18 -11.59 4.15
CA LEU A 116 -14.28 -12.56 4.15
C LEU A 116 -15.35 -12.23 3.10
N ILE A 117 -15.71 -10.94 2.96
CA ILE A 117 -16.64 -10.47 1.93
C ILE A 117 -16.07 -10.72 0.52
N LEU A 118 -14.79 -10.37 0.28
CA LEU A 118 -14.17 -10.57 -1.02
C LEU A 118 -14.01 -12.06 -1.35
N ARG A 119 -13.70 -12.89 -0.35
CA ARG A 119 -13.59 -14.35 -0.49
C ARG A 119 -14.94 -15.00 -0.81
N ARG A 120 -16.01 -14.66 -0.10
CA ARG A 120 -17.38 -15.11 -0.41
C ARG A 120 -17.80 -14.75 -1.84
N LYS A 121 -17.37 -13.59 -2.33
CA LYS A 121 -17.62 -13.12 -3.72
C LYS A 121 -16.64 -13.72 -4.75
N LYS A 122 -15.79 -14.66 -4.36
CA LYS A 122 -14.74 -15.28 -5.21
C LYS A 122 -13.82 -14.27 -5.90
N LEU A 123 -13.58 -13.12 -5.25
CA LEU A 123 -12.72 -12.05 -5.75
C LEU A 123 -11.27 -12.18 -5.26
N VAL A 124 -11.06 -12.88 -4.15
CA VAL A 124 -9.75 -13.22 -3.60
C VAL A 124 -9.71 -14.71 -3.30
N LYS A 125 -8.55 -15.33 -3.50
CA LYS A 125 -8.23 -16.69 -3.08
C LYS A 125 -7.71 -16.69 -1.64
N ALA A 126 -7.13 -17.82 -1.18
CA ALA A 126 -6.38 -17.85 0.06
C ALA A 126 -5.24 -16.83 0.04
N LEU A 127 -4.94 -16.25 1.19
CA LEU A 127 -3.82 -15.33 1.33
C LEU A 127 -2.49 -16.08 1.15
N PRO A 128 -1.51 -15.51 0.46
CA PRO A 128 -0.27 -16.22 0.13
C PRO A 128 0.73 -16.20 1.32
N TYR A 129 0.36 -16.85 2.42
CA TYR A 129 1.26 -17.09 3.57
C TYR A 129 2.19 -18.30 3.38
N GLU A 130 2.11 -18.97 2.24
CA GLU A 130 3.03 -20.04 1.89
C GLU A 130 4.45 -19.51 1.68
N LYS A 131 5.45 -20.34 1.92
CA LYS A 131 6.85 -20.01 1.63
C LYS A 131 7.02 -19.72 0.14
N PRO A 132 7.92 -18.79 -0.25
CA PRO A 132 8.26 -18.57 -1.65
C PRO A 132 8.70 -19.88 -2.31
N LYS A 133 8.26 -20.11 -3.56
CA LYS A 133 8.66 -21.31 -4.31
C LYS A 133 10.18 -21.37 -4.52
N ASN A 134 10.77 -20.23 -4.88
CA ASN A 134 12.23 -20.08 -4.95
C ASN A 134 12.68 -19.25 -3.73
N ILE A 135 13.07 -19.95 -2.66
CA ILE A 135 13.49 -19.35 -1.40
C ILE A 135 14.77 -18.54 -1.59
N GLU A 136 15.73 -19.04 -2.38
CA GLU A 136 17.00 -18.36 -2.62
C GLU A 136 16.78 -17.04 -3.37
N SER A 137 16.01 -17.06 -4.44
CA SER A 137 15.66 -15.83 -5.16
C SER A 137 14.93 -14.84 -4.27
N ALA A 138 13.96 -15.29 -3.46
CA ALA A 138 13.20 -14.45 -2.56
C ALA A 138 14.08 -13.84 -1.44
N LYS A 139 14.98 -14.64 -0.85
CA LYS A 139 15.95 -14.21 0.16
C LYS A 139 16.83 -13.07 -0.37
N TYR A 140 17.48 -13.29 -1.50
CA TYR A 140 18.38 -12.29 -2.07
C TYR A 140 17.65 -11.05 -2.58
N LEU A 141 16.44 -11.19 -3.13
CA LEU A 141 15.62 -10.05 -3.52
C LEU A 141 15.20 -9.23 -2.29
N THR A 142 14.88 -9.88 -1.17
CA THR A 142 14.57 -9.20 0.09
C THR A 142 15.79 -8.43 0.62
N MET A 143 16.97 -9.09 0.65
CA MET A 143 18.23 -8.43 1.07
C MET A 143 18.54 -7.22 0.20
N LEU A 144 18.39 -7.31 -1.12
CA LEU A 144 18.57 -6.20 -2.05
C LEU A 144 17.56 -5.08 -1.80
N SER A 145 16.32 -5.42 -1.42
CA SER A 145 15.26 -4.44 -1.19
C SER A 145 15.44 -3.62 0.10
N ILE A 146 16.22 -4.11 1.09
CA ILE A 146 16.48 -3.40 2.35
C ILE A 146 17.11 -2.02 2.09
N PRO A 147 18.31 -1.90 1.49
CA PRO A 147 18.91 -0.60 1.22
C PRO A 147 18.07 0.24 0.26
N VAL A 148 17.43 -0.38 -0.74
CA VAL A 148 16.56 0.36 -1.67
C VAL A 148 15.42 1.05 -0.91
N MET A 149 14.79 0.38 0.04
CA MET A 149 13.70 0.95 0.85
C MET A 149 14.21 2.07 1.77
N VAL A 150 15.30 1.83 2.52
CA VAL A 150 15.83 2.79 3.47
C VAL A 150 16.38 4.04 2.77
N PHE A 151 17.20 3.88 1.73
CA PHE A 151 17.73 5.05 1.01
C PHE A 151 16.64 5.82 0.25
N SER A 152 15.62 5.14 -0.28
CA SER A 152 14.45 5.82 -0.85
C SER A 152 13.72 6.66 0.19
N SER A 153 13.55 6.15 1.42
CA SER A 153 12.93 6.90 2.52
C SER A 153 13.74 8.14 2.89
N ILE A 154 15.08 8.02 2.96
CA ILE A 154 15.97 9.15 3.22
C ILE A 154 15.80 10.22 2.15
N ILE A 155 15.86 9.85 0.87
CA ILE A 155 15.69 10.79 -0.25
C ILE A 155 14.34 11.50 -0.16
N VAL A 156 13.26 10.74 0.07
CA VAL A 156 11.90 11.30 0.19
C VAL A 156 11.79 12.26 1.37
N ASN A 157 12.41 11.93 2.52
CA ASN A 157 12.42 12.81 3.68
C ASN A 157 13.20 14.10 3.43
N TYR A 158 14.33 14.06 2.71
CA TYR A 158 15.03 15.28 2.29
C TYR A 158 14.18 16.13 1.35
N ILE A 159 13.51 15.53 0.37
CA ILE A 159 12.58 16.24 -0.51
C ILE A 159 11.44 16.86 0.31
N SER A 160 10.89 16.14 1.28
CA SER A 160 9.85 16.66 2.17
C SER A 160 10.34 17.84 3.01
N ALA A 161 11.57 17.79 3.52
CA ALA A 161 12.17 18.90 4.26
C ALA A 161 12.37 20.15 3.39
N ILE A 162 12.80 19.98 2.13
CA ILE A 162 12.91 21.09 1.17
C ILE A 162 11.53 21.70 0.90
N VAL A 163 10.50 20.87 0.69
CA VAL A 163 9.13 21.35 0.46
C VAL A 163 8.62 22.12 1.68
N GLN A 164 8.85 21.63 2.90
CA GLN A 164 8.48 22.33 4.14
C GLN A 164 9.15 23.70 4.22
N ALA A 165 10.46 23.77 3.95
CA ALA A 165 11.22 25.02 3.95
C ALA A 165 10.70 26.03 2.91
N ILE A 166 10.35 25.58 1.70
CA ILE A 166 9.81 26.43 0.64
C ILE A 166 8.41 26.96 0.99
N LEU A 167 7.57 26.11 1.61
CA LEU A 167 6.19 26.48 1.95
C LEU A 167 6.07 27.20 3.29
N GLY A 168 7.12 27.25 4.11
CA GLY A 168 7.10 27.82 5.46
C GLY A 168 6.20 27.03 6.43
N VAL A 169 6.10 25.71 6.26
CA VAL A 169 5.24 24.84 7.08
C VAL A 169 6.04 23.72 7.72
N GLU A 170 5.53 23.13 8.80
CA GLU A 170 6.08 21.94 9.44
C GLU A 170 5.11 20.78 9.35
N PHE A 171 5.64 19.59 9.05
CA PHE A 171 4.86 18.35 9.06
C PHE A 171 5.12 17.62 10.38
N ASN A 172 4.11 17.59 11.25
CA ASN A 172 4.21 16.95 12.55
C ASN A 172 4.31 15.43 12.42
N SER A 173 5.28 14.85 13.13
CA SER A 173 5.35 13.41 13.34
C SER A 173 4.48 13.05 14.56
N ASN A 174 3.55 12.11 14.41
CA ASN A 174 2.78 11.58 15.53
C ASN A 174 3.53 10.43 16.23
N LEU A 175 4.85 10.53 16.35
CA LEU A 175 5.67 9.50 16.99
C LEU A 175 5.59 9.67 18.51
N SER A 176 5.28 8.56 19.19
CA SER A 176 5.31 8.49 20.65
C SER A 176 6.76 8.42 21.13
N ALA A 177 7.05 9.03 22.27
CA ALA A 177 8.34 8.91 22.93
C ALA A 177 8.67 7.44 23.24
N THR A 178 9.96 7.10 23.30
CA THR A 178 10.45 5.73 23.53
C THR A 178 11.38 5.64 24.74
N LYS A 179 11.06 6.42 25.81
CA LYS A 179 11.81 6.35 27.09
C LYS A 179 11.75 4.94 27.66
N LEU A 180 12.92 4.41 28.00
CA LEU A 180 13.04 3.04 28.51
C LEU A 180 12.86 3.03 30.03
N SER A 181 12.05 2.07 30.51
CA SER A 181 11.90 1.74 31.93
C SER A 181 12.49 0.35 32.28
N GLY A 182 13.13 -0.30 31.30
CA GLY A 182 13.77 -1.61 31.46
C GLY A 182 13.65 -2.48 30.19
N ILE A 183 14.13 -3.70 30.25
CA ILE A 183 14.16 -4.61 29.09
C ILE A 183 12.75 -4.96 28.57
N GLY A 184 11.77 -5.00 29.47
CA GLY A 184 10.38 -5.24 29.09
C GLY A 184 9.81 -4.13 28.23
N SER A 185 10.16 -2.84 28.47
CA SER A 185 9.74 -1.72 27.64
C SER A 185 10.34 -1.79 26.25
N ILE A 186 11.60 -2.20 26.12
CA ILE A 186 12.26 -2.39 24.80
C ILE A 186 11.48 -3.41 23.96
N ILE A 187 11.15 -4.56 24.55
CA ILE A 187 10.43 -5.63 23.85
C ILE A 187 9.06 -5.13 23.40
N ILE A 188 8.32 -4.46 24.29
CA ILE A 188 6.97 -3.95 23.98
C ILE A 188 7.02 -2.87 22.89
N ILE A 189 7.97 -1.95 22.94
CA ILE A 189 8.17 -0.92 21.90
C ILE A 189 8.47 -1.56 20.55
N ILE A 190 9.40 -2.54 20.51
CA ILE A 190 9.71 -3.26 19.27
C ILE A 190 8.48 -4.00 18.73
N VAL A 191 7.73 -4.68 19.59
CA VAL A 191 6.52 -5.40 19.18
C VAL A 191 5.47 -4.43 18.64
N SER A 192 5.18 -3.35 19.36
CA SER A 192 4.13 -2.39 18.99
C SER A 192 4.46 -1.59 17.74
N MET A 193 5.72 -1.18 17.54
CA MET A 193 6.11 -0.27 16.47
C MET A 193 6.77 -0.98 15.28
N SER A 194 7.17 -2.26 15.40
CA SER A 194 7.82 -2.97 14.30
C SER A 194 7.10 -4.27 13.91
N VAL A 195 6.83 -5.16 14.87
CA VAL A 195 6.25 -6.47 14.57
C VAL A 195 4.78 -6.37 14.18
N VAL A 196 3.98 -5.72 15.02
CA VAL A 196 2.52 -5.59 14.79
C VAL A 196 2.22 -4.84 13.50
N PRO A 197 2.81 -3.65 13.21
CA PRO A 197 2.59 -2.97 11.94
C PRO A 197 2.98 -3.83 10.74
N ALA A 198 4.16 -4.46 10.75
CA ALA A 198 4.61 -5.30 9.65
C ALA A 198 3.64 -6.46 9.34
N LEU A 199 3.08 -7.10 10.36
CA LEU A 199 2.11 -8.18 10.18
C LEU A 199 0.74 -7.67 9.72
N MET A 200 0.20 -6.65 10.39
CA MET A 200 -1.16 -6.17 10.15
C MET A 200 -1.26 -5.40 8.83
N GLU A 201 -0.32 -4.53 8.54
CA GLU A 201 -0.36 -3.72 7.33
C GLU A 201 -0.07 -4.55 6.08
N GLU A 202 0.85 -5.54 6.14
CA GLU A 202 1.07 -6.46 5.03
C GLU A 202 -0.14 -7.38 4.81
N PHE A 203 -0.79 -7.87 5.88
CA PHE A 203 -2.07 -8.56 5.77
C PHE A 203 -3.10 -7.73 5.02
N VAL A 204 -3.30 -6.48 5.42
CA VAL A 204 -4.28 -5.57 4.83
C VAL A 204 -3.92 -5.23 3.38
N VAL A 205 -2.71 -4.71 3.17
CA VAL A 205 -2.37 -4.08 1.89
C VAL A 205 -1.98 -5.12 0.84
N ARG A 206 -1.10 -6.08 1.19
CA ARG A 206 -0.62 -7.10 0.24
C ARG A 206 -1.51 -8.33 0.22
N GLY A 207 -2.17 -8.64 1.32
CA GLY A 207 -3.14 -9.73 1.41
C GLY A 207 -4.50 -9.34 0.85
N VAL A 208 -5.15 -8.35 1.44
CA VAL A 208 -6.57 -8.04 1.18
C VAL A 208 -6.77 -7.11 -0.01
N VAL A 209 -5.94 -6.07 -0.18
CA VAL A 209 -6.11 -5.07 -1.24
C VAL A 209 -5.42 -5.49 -2.54
N LEU A 210 -4.14 -5.86 -2.50
CA LEU A 210 -3.35 -6.16 -3.69
C LEU A 210 -3.83 -7.44 -4.40
N GLN A 211 -4.08 -8.53 -3.66
CA GLN A 211 -4.39 -9.84 -4.29
C GLN A 211 -5.59 -9.81 -5.23
N PRO A 212 -6.77 -9.25 -4.87
CA PRO A 212 -7.92 -9.23 -5.78
C PRO A 212 -7.68 -8.32 -7.01
N LEU A 213 -6.76 -7.36 -6.93
CA LEU A 213 -6.45 -6.45 -8.03
C LEU A 213 -5.48 -7.06 -9.05
N ARG A 214 -4.68 -8.05 -8.67
CA ARG A 214 -3.67 -8.67 -9.55
C ARG A 214 -4.24 -9.25 -10.84
N LYS A 215 -5.47 -9.74 -10.83
CA LYS A 215 -6.15 -10.23 -12.05
C LYS A 215 -6.33 -9.14 -13.12
N PHE A 216 -6.24 -7.87 -12.75
CA PHE A 216 -6.31 -6.74 -13.67
C PHE A 216 -4.91 -6.19 -14.05
N GLY A 217 -3.85 -6.90 -13.65
CA GLY A 217 -2.44 -6.62 -13.93
C GLY A 217 -1.65 -6.27 -12.67
N ASP A 218 -0.45 -6.84 -12.57
CA ASP A 218 0.40 -6.69 -11.38
C ASP A 218 0.84 -5.23 -11.17
N LYS A 219 1.21 -4.50 -12.23
CA LYS A 219 1.58 -3.07 -12.11
C LYS A 219 0.44 -2.23 -11.53
N PHE A 220 -0.78 -2.43 -12.03
CA PHE A 220 -1.97 -1.76 -11.51
C PHE A 220 -2.20 -2.08 -10.02
N ALA A 221 -2.12 -3.37 -9.66
CA ALA A 221 -2.31 -3.82 -8.28
C ALA A 221 -1.26 -3.22 -7.32
N ILE A 222 0.02 -3.18 -7.72
CA ILE A 222 1.11 -2.59 -6.93
C ILE A 222 0.85 -1.09 -6.71
N ILE A 223 0.57 -0.34 -7.76
CA ILE A 223 0.36 1.13 -7.66
C ILE A 223 -0.85 1.44 -6.76
N VAL A 224 -1.99 0.78 -6.99
CA VAL A 224 -3.21 1.05 -6.22
C VAL A 224 -3.07 0.63 -4.76
N SER A 225 -2.43 -0.51 -4.49
CA SER A 225 -2.18 -0.92 -3.10
C SER A 225 -1.18 -0.01 -2.38
N ALA A 226 -0.18 0.54 -3.08
CA ALA A 226 0.74 1.53 -2.53
C ALA A 226 0.05 2.86 -2.22
N LEU A 227 -0.82 3.35 -3.11
CA LEU A 227 -1.65 4.54 -2.85
C LEU A 227 -2.60 4.32 -1.67
N PHE A 228 -3.21 3.16 -1.59
CA PHE A 228 -4.09 2.82 -0.47
C PHE A 228 -3.31 2.75 0.85
N PHE A 229 -2.13 2.16 0.84
CA PHE A 229 -1.23 2.09 1.99
C PHE A 229 -0.81 3.48 2.49
N SER A 230 -0.36 4.32 1.59
CA SER A 230 0.00 5.70 1.87
C SER A 230 -1.17 6.51 2.43
N MET A 231 -2.38 6.35 1.87
CA MET A 231 -3.60 7.00 2.36
C MET A 231 -3.90 6.61 3.81
N LEU A 232 -3.79 5.33 4.18
CA LEU A 232 -4.11 4.86 5.54
C LEU A 232 -3.27 5.51 6.65
N HIS A 233 -2.10 6.07 6.32
CA HIS A 233 -1.28 6.77 7.31
C HIS A 233 -1.85 8.13 7.74
N GLY A 234 -2.62 8.81 6.88
CA GLY A 234 -3.30 10.07 7.20
C GLY A 234 -2.39 11.16 7.77
N ASN A 235 -1.09 11.12 7.46
CA ASN A 235 -0.08 12.06 7.94
C ASN A 235 0.78 12.56 6.78
N MET A 236 0.92 13.88 6.65
CA MET A 236 1.58 14.50 5.50
C MET A 236 3.07 14.14 5.40
N LEU A 237 3.74 13.97 6.54
CA LEU A 237 5.14 13.53 6.56
C LEU A 237 5.28 12.08 6.08
N GLN A 238 4.31 11.23 6.44
CA GLN A 238 4.40 9.78 6.17
C GLN A 238 3.96 9.40 4.75
N ILE A 239 2.98 10.10 4.18
CA ILE A 239 2.39 9.77 2.87
C ILE A 239 3.44 9.57 1.76
N PRO A 240 4.43 10.44 1.55
CA PRO A 240 5.37 10.28 0.44
C PRO A 240 6.26 9.03 0.56
N TYR A 241 6.86 8.80 1.74
CA TYR A 241 7.77 7.67 1.89
C TYR A 241 7.03 6.33 1.99
N THR A 242 5.83 6.30 2.57
CA THR A 242 5.01 5.08 2.62
C THR A 242 4.46 4.71 1.25
N PHE A 243 4.25 5.68 0.36
CA PHE A 243 3.92 5.37 -1.04
C PHE A 243 5.08 4.67 -1.73
N VAL A 244 6.31 5.20 -1.64
CA VAL A 244 7.50 4.59 -2.23
C VAL A 244 7.79 3.22 -1.62
N GLY A 245 7.78 3.11 -0.28
CA GLY A 245 7.88 1.84 0.42
C GLY A 245 6.78 0.85 0.02
N GLY A 246 5.57 1.37 -0.17
CA GLY A 246 4.42 0.63 -0.66
C GLY A 246 4.63 -0.02 -2.03
N LEU A 247 5.29 0.68 -2.96
CA LEU A 247 5.66 0.14 -4.28
C LEU A 247 6.69 -0.99 -4.16
N ILE A 248 7.72 -0.82 -3.32
CA ILE A 248 8.78 -1.82 -3.10
C ILE A 248 8.20 -3.09 -2.48
N LEU A 249 7.42 -2.95 -1.40
CA LEU A 249 6.77 -4.08 -0.71
C LEU A 249 5.76 -4.79 -1.62
N GLY A 250 4.99 -4.03 -2.41
CA GLY A 250 4.05 -4.58 -3.39
C GLY A 250 4.77 -5.37 -4.50
N TYR A 251 5.88 -4.83 -5.01
CA TYR A 251 6.71 -5.53 -5.99
C TYR A 251 7.27 -6.84 -5.41
N LEU A 252 7.79 -6.79 -4.18
CA LEU A 252 8.35 -7.96 -3.49
C LEU A 252 7.29 -9.05 -3.29
N ALA A 253 6.08 -8.68 -2.82
CA ALA A 253 4.95 -9.61 -2.64
C ALA A 253 4.54 -10.29 -3.95
N VAL A 254 4.52 -9.55 -5.06
CA VAL A 254 4.15 -10.07 -6.39
C VAL A 254 5.23 -11.02 -6.93
N LYS A 255 6.50 -10.62 -6.85
CA LYS A 255 7.64 -11.40 -7.38
C LYS A 255 7.85 -12.70 -6.60
N THR A 256 7.74 -12.67 -5.30
CA THR A 256 7.94 -13.84 -4.45
C THR A 256 6.70 -14.71 -4.28
N LYS A 257 5.53 -14.18 -4.67
CA LYS A 257 4.21 -14.82 -4.49
C LYS A 257 3.93 -15.25 -3.04
N SER A 258 4.51 -14.54 -2.09
CA SER A 258 4.43 -14.80 -0.65
C SER A 258 4.33 -13.49 0.12
N LEU A 259 3.68 -13.51 1.29
CA LEU A 259 3.63 -12.35 2.20
C LEU A 259 4.84 -12.29 3.14
N TRP A 260 5.60 -13.37 3.31
CA TRP A 260 6.73 -13.37 4.23
C TRP A 260 7.86 -12.41 3.84
N PRO A 261 8.33 -12.35 2.58
CA PRO A 261 9.37 -11.40 2.19
C PRO A 261 9.00 -9.93 2.44
N PRO A 262 7.82 -9.42 2.04
CA PRO A 262 7.44 -8.04 2.38
C PRO A 262 7.22 -7.83 3.88
N ILE A 263 6.71 -8.81 4.65
CA ILE A 263 6.62 -8.72 6.13
C ILE A 263 8.01 -8.55 6.73
N ILE A 264 8.99 -9.35 6.32
CA ILE A 264 10.37 -9.26 6.82
C ILE A 264 10.99 -7.91 6.45
N LEU A 265 10.85 -7.45 5.21
CA LEU A 265 11.37 -6.16 4.77
C LEU A 265 10.74 -5.00 5.56
N HIS A 266 9.42 -5.04 5.74
CA HIS A 266 8.68 -4.03 6.50
C HIS A 266 9.10 -4.01 7.97
N PHE A 267 9.21 -5.19 8.58
CA PHE A 267 9.73 -5.33 9.94
C PHE A 267 11.13 -4.72 10.07
N VAL A 268 12.07 -5.06 9.18
CA VAL A 268 13.45 -4.54 9.21
C VAL A 268 13.47 -3.02 9.09
N ASN A 269 12.64 -2.44 8.22
CA ASN A 269 12.54 -0.99 8.07
C ASN A 269 12.02 -0.31 9.34
N ASN A 270 10.96 -0.83 9.95
CA ASN A 270 10.41 -0.26 11.18
C ASN A 270 11.34 -0.49 12.38
N PHE A 271 11.94 -1.67 12.48
CA PHE A 271 12.89 -2.00 13.54
C PHE A 271 14.12 -1.09 13.51
N TYR A 272 14.68 -0.80 12.33
CA TYR A 272 15.73 0.19 12.17
C TYR A 272 15.30 1.56 12.72
N SER A 273 14.13 2.06 12.34
CA SER A 273 13.63 3.35 12.78
C SER A 273 13.43 3.40 14.30
N VAL A 274 12.90 2.31 14.88
CA VAL A 274 12.68 2.17 16.33
C VAL A 274 14.00 2.16 17.08
N ILE A 275 15.03 1.45 16.60
CA ILE A 275 16.36 1.47 17.24
C ILE A 275 16.95 2.87 17.27
N VAL A 276 16.93 3.58 16.12
CA VAL A 276 17.46 4.95 16.03
C VAL A 276 16.71 5.88 17.00
N MET A 277 15.38 5.75 17.07
CA MET A 277 14.54 6.55 17.96
C MET A 277 14.82 6.23 19.45
N ILE A 278 14.94 4.96 19.83
CA ILE A 278 15.32 4.56 21.19
C ILE A 278 16.65 5.16 21.58
N VAL A 279 17.64 5.13 20.68
CA VAL A 279 18.97 5.69 20.95
C VAL A 279 18.92 7.21 21.09
N SER A 280 18.12 7.92 20.26
CA SER A 280 17.94 9.37 20.36
C SER A 280 17.30 9.76 21.71
N ASP A 281 16.20 9.12 22.07
CA ASP A 281 15.38 9.46 23.25
C ASP A 281 16.08 9.13 24.58
N ASN A 282 17.02 8.17 24.59
CA ASN A 282 17.63 7.67 25.83
C ASN A 282 19.12 8.03 25.99
N PHE A 283 19.81 8.41 24.91
CA PHE A 283 21.23 8.77 24.94
C PHE A 283 21.48 10.15 24.34
N SER A 284 21.56 10.27 23.02
CA SER A 284 21.73 11.55 22.33
C SER A 284 21.48 11.41 20.83
N ASP A 285 21.15 12.52 20.16
CA ASP A 285 21.02 12.56 18.69
C ASP A 285 22.34 12.20 17.98
N LYS A 286 23.48 12.55 18.58
CA LYS A 286 24.79 12.16 18.06
C LYS A 286 24.99 10.66 18.08
N ALA A 287 24.61 9.98 19.17
CA ALA A 287 24.64 8.53 19.28
C ALA A 287 23.68 7.87 18.28
N ALA A 288 22.46 8.43 18.13
CA ALA A 288 21.47 7.97 17.15
C ALA A 288 22.02 8.07 15.71
N ASN A 289 22.67 9.17 15.35
CA ASN A 289 23.28 9.36 14.03
C ASN A 289 24.38 8.33 13.75
N TYR A 290 25.29 8.08 14.71
CA TYR A 290 26.31 7.04 14.53
C TYR A 290 25.71 5.64 14.42
N THR A 291 24.67 5.35 15.18
CA THR A 291 23.91 4.08 15.08
C THR A 291 23.29 3.96 13.69
N ALA A 292 22.65 5.00 13.19
CA ALA A 292 22.07 5.02 11.84
C ALA A 292 23.14 4.77 10.76
N TYR A 293 24.28 5.45 10.83
CA TYR A 293 25.38 5.28 9.87
C TYR A 293 25.93 3.85 9.88
N GLY A 294 26.14 3.26 11.07
CA GLY A 294 26.58 1.87 11.19
C GLY A 294 25.58 0.88 10.54
N ILE A 295 24.28 1.08 10.80
CA ILE A 295 23.22 0.27 10.19
C ILE A 295 23.16 0.46 8.67
N TRP A 296 23.34 1.69 8.15
CA TRP A 296 23.34 1.94 6.71
C TRP A 296 24.49 1.23 5.99
N VAL A 297 25.69 1.18 6.62
CA VAL A 297 26.81 0.40 6.09
C VAL A 297 26.45 -1.09 6.03
N LEU A 298 25.87 -1.63 7.11
CA LEU A 298 25.39 -3.01 7.13
C LEU A 298 24.36 -3.28 6.01
N PHE A 299 23.38 -2.38 5.84
CA PHE A 299 22.36 -2.50 4.80
C PHE A 299 22.95 -2.42 3.39
N ALA A 300 23.96 -1.54 3.18
CA ALA A 300 24.67 -1.47 1.91
C ALA A 300 25.38 -2.80 1.58
N VAL A 301 26.07 -3.40 2.55
CA VAL A 301 26.72 -4.72 2.41
C VAL A 301 25.68 -5.80 2.09
N LEU A 302 24.57 -5.85 2.85
CA LEU A 302 23.46 -6.78 2.57
C LEU A 302 22.86 -6.57 1.17
N GLY A 303 22.79 -5.32 0.71
CA GLY A 303 22.33 -5.00 -0.64
C GLY A 303 23.26 -5.53 -1.74
N VAL A 304 24.56 -5.41 -1.56
CA VAL A 304 25.55 -5.97 -2.51
C VAL A 304 25.46 -7.50 -2.55
N VAL A 305 25.43 -8.15 -1.38
CA VAL A 305 25.24 -9.61 -1.29
C VAL A 305 23.90 -10.02 -1.91
N GLY A 306 22.83 -9.28 -1.61
CA GLY A 306 21.51 -9.48 -2.19
C GLY A 306 21.51 -9.34 -3.70
N PHE A 307 22.17 -8.32 -4.25
CA PHE A 307 22.27 -8.11 -5.70
C PHE A 307 22.98 -9.28 -6.38
N ILE A 308 24.17 -9.65 -5.89
CA ILE A 308 24.97 -10.75 -6.48
C ILE A 308 24.19 -12.07 -6.39
N GLY A 309 23.62 -12.37 -5.23
CA GLY A 309 22.86 -13.60 -5.02
C GLY A 309 21.57 -13.63 -5.85
N TYR A 310 20.86 -12.51 -5.98
CA TYR A 310 19.66 -12.41 -6.82
C TYR A 310 19.99 -12.61 -8.31
N MET A 311 21.07 -11.99 -8.81
CA MET A 311 21.48 -12.17 -10.20
C MET A 311 21.79 -13.63 -10.55
N LYS A 312 22.32 -14.41 -9.60
CA LYS A 312 22.59 -15.85 -9.79
C LYS A 312 21.33 -16.72 -9.71
N ASN A 313 20.36 -16.33 -8.89
CA ASN A 313 19.19 -17.17 -8.53
C ASN A 313 17.85 -16.62 -9.08
N ARG A 314 17.87 -15.50 -9.85
CA ARG A 314 16.65 -14.87 -10.35
C ARG A 314 15.88 -15.78 -11.29
N GLU A 315 14.57 -15.80 -11.14
CA GLU A 315 13.66 -16.34 -12.13
C GLU A 315 13.31 -15.24 -13.15
N GLU A 316 13.28 -15.57 -14.42
CA GLU A 316 12.78 -14.69 -15.49
C GLU A 316 11.25 -14.62 -15.46
N THR A 317 10.70 -14.12 -14.36
CA THR A 317 9.26 -13.91 -14.25
C THR A 317 8.94 -12.44 -14.51
N SER A 318 8.28 -12.16 -15.63
CA SER A 318 7.72 -10.83 -15.88
C SER A 318 6.50 -10.58 -14.98
N LEU A 319 6.24 -9.31 -14.66
CA LEU A 319 4.97 -8.94 -14.02
C LEU A 319 3.82 -9.30 -14.96
N TYR A 320 2.76 -9.89 -14.39
CA TYR A 320 1.59 -10.29 -15.18
C TYR A 320 0.95 -9.06 -15.84
N LYS A 321 0.86 -9.10 -17.14
CA LYS A 321 0.10 -8.14 -17.96
C LYS A 321 -1.28 -8.73 -18.18
N SER A 322 -2.29 -8.07 -17.65
CA SER A 322 -3.68 -8.49 -17.85
C SER A 322 -4.10 -8.28 -19.31
N GLU A 323 -4.94 -9.18 -19.83
CA GLU A 323 -5.68 -9.00 -21.08
C GLU A 323 -6.84 -8.00 -20.95
N SER A 324 -6.76 -7.11 -19.97
CA SER A 324 -7.76 -6.08 -19.73
C SER A 324 -7.74 -5.05 -20.86
N ILE A 325 -8.92 -4.72 -21.33
CA ILE A 325 -9.13 -3.68 -22.33
C ILE A 325 -9.02 -2.28 -21.70
N LEU A 326 -9.21 -2.20 -20.37
CA LEU A 326 -9.13 -0.94 -19.64
C LEU A 326 -7.70 -0.47 -19.51
N SER A 327 -7.47 0.81 -19.77
CA SER A 327 -6.22 1.49 -19.44
C SER A 327 -5.99 1.52 -17.92
N THR A 328 -4.75 1.71 -17.49
CA THR A 328 -4.42 1.85 -16.05
C THR A 328 -5.21 3.00 -15.41
N LYS A 329 -5.36 4.13 -16.09
CA LYS A 329 -6.14 5.28 -15.62
C LYS A 329 -7.60 4.90 -15.37
N GLU A 330 -8.24 4.20 -16.31
CA GLU A 330 -9.64 3.75 -16.15
C GLU A 330 -9.81 2.78 -14.98
N LYS A 331 -8.84 1.89 -14.77
CA LYS A 331 -8.84 0.97 -13.63
C LYS A 331 -8.72 1.71 -12.29
N VAL A 332 -7.81 2.69 -12.19
CA VAL A 332 -7.64 3.54 -11.00
C VAL A 332 -8.92 4.33 -10.73
N VAL A 333 -9.48 4.97 -11.75
CA VAL A 333 -10.76 5.70 -11.63
C VAL A 333 -11.88 4.76 -11.18
N ALA A 334 -11.98 3.55 -11.72
CA ALA A 334 -12.99 2.58 -11.32
C ALA A 334 -12.81 2.13 -9.86
N PHE A 335 -11.58 2.03 -9.36
CA PHE A 335 -11.30 1.71 -7.95
C PHE A 335 -11.70 2.85 -7.02
N ILE A 336 -11.42 4.09 -7.39
CA ILE A 336 -11.64 5.28 -6.54
C ILE A 336 -13.08 5.79 -6.65
N LYS A 337 -13.68 5.82 -7.84
CA LYS A 337 -14.98 6.48 -8.08
C LYS A 337 -16.17 5.68 -7.52
N ASN A 338 -16.25 5.62 -6.19
CA ASN A 338 -17.38 5.08 -5.44
C ASN A 338 -17.49 5.80 -4.09
N GLY A 339 -18.70 5.86 -3.51
CA GLY A 339 -18.97 6.62 -2.30
C GLY A 339 -18.01 6.31 -1.14
N PRO A 340 -17.94 5.06 -0.66
CA PRO A 340 -17.07 4.72 0.49
C PRO A 340 -15.60 5.06 0.29
N MET A 341 -15.04 4.83 -0.91
CA MET A 341 -13.64 5.15 -1.18
C MET A 341 -13.41 6.67 -1.24
N ILE A 342 -14.30 7.42 -1.87
CA ILE A 342 -14.21 8.89 -1.89
C ILE A 342 -14.29 9.45 -0.48
N THR A 343 -15.25 8.97 0.33
CA THR A 343 -15.37 9.40 1.74
C THR A 343 -14.11 9.06 2.54
N ALA A 344 -13.53 7.87 2.34
CA ALA A 344 -12.26 7.49 2.97
C ALA A 344 -11.13 8.44 2.56
N ILE A 345 -10.96 8.69 1.25
CA ILE A 345 -9.94 9.62 0.75
C ILE A 345 -10.10 11.00 1.37
N VAL A 346 -11.31 11.54 1.42
CA VAL A 346 -11.58 12.85 2.05
C VAL A 346 -11.22 12.83 3.53
N ALA A 347 -11.65 11.82 4.28
CA ALA A 347 -11.36 11.70 5.71
C ALA A 347 -9.85 11.66 6.00
N TYR A 348 -9.10 10.80 5.28
CA TYR A 348 -7.64 10.70 5.45
C TYR A 348 -6.90 11.95 4.94
N SER A 349 -7.41 12.62 3.90
CA SER A 349 -6.86 13.90 3.45
C SER A 349 -7.02 15.01 4.50
N VAL A 350 -8.18 15.07 5.17
CA VAL A 350 -8.39 16.01 6.28
C VAL A 350 -7.43 15.71 7.44
N MET A 351 -7.17 14.43 7.76
CA MET A 351 -6.19 14.06 8.77
C MET A 351 -4.78 14.50 8.36
N ALA A 352 -4.38 14.26 7.11
CA ALA A 352 -3.09 14.66 6.58
C ALA A 352 -2.90 16.19 6.62
N ILE A 353 -3.93 16.97 6.26
CA ILE A 353 -3.89 18.44 6.35
C ILE A 353 -3.74 18.89 7.80
N LYS A 354 -4.43 18.26 8.75
CA LYS A 354 -4.30 18.57 10.20
C LYS A 354 -2.90 18.27 10.75
N SER A 355 -2.09 17.46 10.11
CA SER A 355 -0.69 17.22 10.50
C SER A 355 0.28 18.31 10.04
N ILE A 356 -0.21 19.34 9.33
CA ILE A 356 0.58 20.50 8.89
C ILE A 356 0.43 21.59 9.95
N ALA A 357 1.56 22.08 10.48
CA ALA A 357 1.63 23.28 11.28
C ALA A 357 2.09 24.47 10.40
N PHE A 358 1.46 25.64 10.60
CA PHE A 358 1.73 26.88 9.89
C PHE A 358 2.48 27.86 10.78
#